data_4367c92886e6c18c44e203c4202f24cc
#
_entry.id   4367c92886e6c18c44e203c4202f24cc
#
_cell.length_a   1.000
_cell.length_b   1.000
_cell.length_c   1.000
_cell.angle_alpha   90.00
_cell.angle_beta   90.00
_cell.angle_gamma   90.00
#
_symmetry.space_group_name_H-M   'P 1'
#
loop_
_entity.id
_entity.type
_entity.pdbx_description
1 polymer ?
#
loop_
_entity_poly.entity_id
_entity_poly.type
_entity_poly.pdbx_seq_one_letter_code
_entity_poly.pdbx_strand_id
1 'polypeptide(L)'
;MSTTPHILICDDDPVVHESLGLYLDAEHFPYSSAYDGEEALEKFASDKPDLIILDLMMPKMSGTEVCRIIRKTSSVPIIMLTAKGEEIDRVLGLELGADDYIVKPFSPREVIARIKAVFRRIHDTETGQKPSILRFEGLEINLDNYQVKVNNKVVPFTPKEVEILYLLASHPGQVMNREQILSKVWGYDYFGDTRTVDTHIKRIRQKIDNDSPHYGLITVYGVGYKFEAS
;
A
#
# COMPACT_ATOMS: atom_id res chain seq x y z
N MET A 1 -7.93 -16.14 -17.46
CA MET A 1 -6.61 -16.68 -17.06
C MET A 1 -6.03 -15.67 -16.09
N SER A 2 -5.87 -16.04 -14.83
CA SER A 2 -5.20 -15.15 -13.85
C SER A 2 -3.72 -15.12 -14.23
N THR A 3 -3.25 -13.97 -14.71
CA THR A 3 -1.82 -13.75 -14.96
C THR A 3 -1.13 -13.63 -13.61
N THR A 4 -0.04 -14.36 -13.42
CA THR A 4 0.79 -14.26 -12.20
C THR A 4 1.30 -12.81 -12.07
N PRO A 5 1.18 -12.18 -10.91
CA PRO A 5 1.58 -10.78 -10.72
C PRO A 5 3.07 -10.57 -11.00
N HIS A 6 3.41 -9.51 -11.72
CA HIS A 6 4.78 -9.13 -12.07
C HIS A 6 5.35 -8.14 -11.05
N ILE A 7 6.56 -8.41 -10.54
CA ILE A 7 7.25 -7.61 -9.52
C ILE A 7 8.39 -6.82 -10.17
N LEU A 8 8.49 -5.53 -9.89
CA LEU A 8 9.67 -4.74 -10.25
C LEU A 8 10.54 -4.52 -9.01
N ILE A 9 11.80 -4.96 -9.06
CA ILE A 9 12.81 -4.72 -8.02
C ILE A 9 13.68 -3.54 -8.45
N CYS A 10 13.76 -2.52 -7.59
CA CYS A 10 14.59 -1.32 -7.81
C CYS A 10 15.53 -1.17 -6.62
N ASP A 11 16.80 -1.50 -6.80
CA ASP A 11 17.86 -1.42 -5.78
C ASP A 11 19.20 -1.35 -6.53
N ASP A 12 20.16 -0.58 -6.07
CA ASP A 12 21.48 -0.48 -6.71
C ASP A 12 22.42 -1.63 -6.33
N ASP A 13 22.07 -2.42 -5.29
CA ASP A 13 22.84 -3.58 -4.85
C ASP A 13 22.43 -4.85 -5.60
N PRO A 14 23.31 -5.45 -6.47
CA PRO A 14 23.00 -6.70 -7.16
C PRO A 14 22.69 -7.86 -6.22
N VAL A 15 23.22 -7.87 -4.99
CA VAL A 15 22.99 -8.92 -4.01
C VAL A 15 21.53 -8.95 -3.57
N VAL A 16 20.88 -7.79 -3.51
CA VAL A 16 19.45 -7.68 -3.23
C VAL A 16 18.63 -8.35 -4.32
N HIS A 17 18.96 -8.09 -5.61
CA HIS A 17 18.29 -8.71 -6.76
C HIS A 17 18.46 -10.23 -6.78
N GLU A 18 19.69 -10.71 -6.58
CA GLU A 18 19.97 -12.15 -6.54
C GLU A 18 19.19 -12.82 -5.40
N SER A 19 19.27 -12.24 -4.21
CA SER A 19 18.61 -12.77 -3.01
C SER A 19 17.09 -12.80 -3.14
N LEU A 20 16.47 -11.70 -3.58
CA LEU A 20 15.02 -11.63 -3.78
C LEU A 20 14.57 -12.49 -4.96
N GLY A 21 15.34 -12.51 -6.06
CA GLY A 21 15.05 -13.31 -7.25
C GLY A 21 14.89 -14.80 -6.94
N LEU A 22 15.81 -15.39 -6.16
CA LEU A 22 15.71 -16.77 -5.72
C LEU A 22 14.37 -17.11 -5.03
N TYR A 23 13.90 -16.21 -4.18
CA TYR A 23 12.64 -16.40 -3.46
C TYR A 23 11.40 -16.11 -4.34
N LEU A 24 11.48 -15.12 -5.23
CA LEU A 24 10.40 -14.84 -6.19
C LEU A 24 10.21 -15.98 -7.18
N ASP A 25 11.31 -16.57 -7.69
CA ASP A 25 11.29 -17.76 -8.56
C ASP A 25 10.66 -18.96 -7.86
N ALA A 26 11.02 -19.21 -6.59
CA ALA A 26 10.45 -20.27 -5.79
C ALA A 26 8.93 -20.13 -5.59
N GLU A 27 8.43 -18.92 -5.59
CA GLU A 27 7.01 -18.59 -5.47
C GLU A 27 6.33 -18.33 -6.82
N HIS A 28 7.05 -18.52 -7.92
CA HIS A 28 6.57 -18.32 -9.29
C HIS A 28 6.11 -16.91 -9.63
N PHE A 29 6.67 -15.89 -8.97
CA PHE A 29 6.45 -14.49 -9.33
C PHE A 29 7.44 -14.06 -10.41
N PRO A 30 6.98 -13.70 -11.62
CA PRO A 30 7.84 -13.05 -12.61
C PRO A 30 8.31 -11.69 -12.08
N TYR A 31 9.56 -11.36 -12.36
CA TYR A 31 10.12 -10.08 -11.93
C TYR A 31 11.06 -9.47 -12.95
N SER A 32 11.25 -8.18 -12.84
CA SER A 32 12.29 -7.40 -13.54
C SER A 32 13.10 -6.59 -12.54
N SER A 33 14.31 -6.20 -12.92
CA SER A 33 15.28 -5.52 -12.07
C SER A 33 15.66 -4.17 -12.66
N ALA A 34 15.72 -3.14 -11.82
CA ALA A 34 16.25 -1.81 -12.13
C ALA A 34 17.33 -1.44 -11.10
N TYR A 35 18.44 -0.91 -11.54
CA TYR A 35 19.62 -0.63 -10.69
C TYR A 35 19.81 0.85 -10.39
N ASP A 36 18.96 1.70 -10.91
CA ASP A 36 18.89 3.13 -10.59
C ASP A 36 17.46 3.67 -10.81
N GLY A 37 17.23 4.91 -10.37
CA GLY A 37 15.88 5.49 -10.40
C GLY A 37 15.38 5.82 -11.81
N GLU A 38 16.26 6.09 -12.77
CA GLU A 38 15.86 6.32 -14.17
C GLU A 38 15.41 5.01 -14.82
N GLU A 39 16.22 3.95 -14.67
CA GLU A 39 15.86 2.60 -15.13
C GLU A 39 14.57 2.10 -14.47
N ALA A 40 14.34 2.43 -13.18
CA ALA A 40 13.11 2.10 -12.49
C ALA A 40 11.87 2.70 -13.17
N LEU A 41 11.93 3.96 -13.60
CA LEU A 41 10.84 4.62 -14.32
C LEU A 41 10.65 4.06 -15.73
N GLU A 42 11.73 3.74 -16.45
CA GLU A 42 11.65 3.13 -17.77
C GLU A 42 10.97 1.76 -17.70
N LYS A 43 11.39 0.90 -16.77
CA LYS A 43 10.78 -0.42 -16.56
C LYS A 43 9.37 -0.35 -16.02
N PHE A 44 9.06 0.59 -15.15
CA PHE A 44 7.70 0.83 -14.73
C PHE A 44 6.77 1.12 -15.92
N ALA A 45 7.22 1.93 -16.87
CA ALA A 45 6.42 2.28 -18.06
C ALA A 45 6.28 1.12 -19.05
N SER A 46 7.37 0.35 -19.28
CA SER A 46 7.38 -0.76 -20.24
C SER A 46 6.69 -2.01 -19.71
N ASP A 47 7.05 -2.44 -18.50
CA ASP A 47 6.68 -3.75 -17.95
C ASP A 47 5.32 -3.73 -17.23
N LYS A 48 4.85 -2.55 -16.82
CA LYS A 48 3.60 -2.34 -16.08
C LYS A 48 3.46 -3.30 -14.89
N PRO A 49 4.39 -3.23 -13.92
CA PRO A 49 4.41 -4.15 -12.80
C PRO A 49 3.16 -4.04 -11.93
N ASP A 50 2.79 -5.14 -11.29
CA ASP A 50 1.69 -5.21 -10.33
C ASP A 50 2.11 -4.81 -8.90
N LEU A 51 3.42 -4.79 -8.62
CA LEU A 51 4.03 -4.33 -7.37
C LEU A 51 5.47 -3.90 -7.60
N ILE A 52 5.91 -2.88 -6.86
CA ILE A 52 7.28 -2.36 -6.91
C ILE A 52 7.92 -2.52 -5.53
N ILE A 53 9.12 -3.11 -5.50
CA ILE A 53 10.05 -3.06 -4.37
C ILE A 53 11.05 -1.95 -4.69
N LEU A 54 11.19 -0.95 -3.84
CA LEU A 54 11.89 0.28 -4.18
C LEU A 54 12.85 0.69 -3.06
N ASP A 55 14.14 0.65 -3.35
CA ASP A 55 15.13 1.23 -2.43
C ASP A 55 15.04 2.76 -2.44
N LEU A 56 15.19 3.36 -1.26
CA LEU A 56 15.21 4.81 -1.10
C LEU A 56 16.46 5.44 -1.70
N MET A 57 17.60 4.77 -1.54
CA MET A 57 18.92 5.31 -1.85
C MET A 57 19.46 4.66 -3.12
N MET A 58 19.05 5.17 -4.26
CA MET A 58 19.57 4.72 -5.57
C MET A 58 20.34 5.85 -6.28
N PRO A 59 21.30 5.50 -7.15
CA PRO A 59 22.00 6.49 -7.98
C PRO A 59 21.07 7.14 -9.01
N LYS A 60 21.49 8.26 -9.57
CA LYS A 60 20.82 9.12 -10.54
C LYS A 60 19.53 9.76 -10.00
N MET A 61 18.59 8.96 -9.49
CA MET A 61 17.33 9.42 -8.93
C MET A 61 16.97 8.59 -7.70
N SER A 62 16.62 9.27 -6.61
CA SER A 62 16.24 8.60 -5.36
C SER A 62 14.91 7.86 -5.47
N GLY A 63 14.73 6.78 -4.70
CA GLY A 63 13.45 6.05 -4.65
C GLY A 63 12.29 6.92 -4.20
N THR A 64 12.52 7.95 -3.39
CA THR A 64 11.49 8.92 -3.01
C THR A 64 10.99 9.72 -4.21
N GLU A 65 11.87 10.13 -5.11
CA GLU A 65 11.50 10.82 -6.35
C GLU A 65 10.79 9.90 -7.32
N VAL A 66 11.30 8.67 -7.50
CA VAL A 66 10.65 7.62 -8.30
C VAL A 66 9.21 7.39 -7.80
N CYS A 67 9.02 7.19 -6.50
CA CYS A 67 7.69 7.01 -5.90
C CYS A 67 6.77 8.20 -6.21
N ARG A 68 7.24 9.44 -6.00
CA ARG A 68 6.47 10.65 -6.25
C ARG A 68 6.06 10.78 -7.73
N ILE A 69 6.93 10.39 -8.67
CA ILE A 69 6.62 10.43 -10.10
C ILE A 69 5.56 9.39 -10.44
N ILE A 70 5.73 8.13 -9.99
CA ILE A 70 4.79 7.04 -10.21
C ILE A 70 3.41 7.40 -9.65
N ARG A 71 3.34 7.97 -8.46
CA ARG A 71 2.07 8.34 -7.79
C ARG A 71 1.27 9.43 -8.49
N LYS A 72 1.86 10.18 -9.43
CA LYS A 72 1.11 11.11 -10.28
C LYS A 72 0.16 10.41 -11.24
N THR A 73 0.46 9.17 -11.62
CA THR A 73 -0.25 8.46 -12.68
C THR A 73 -0.73 7.06 -12.29
N SER A 74 -0.24 6.49 -11.17
CA SER A 74 -0.51 5.12 -10.78
C SER A 74 -0.67 4.93 -9.28
N SER A 75 -1.56 3.99 -8.93
CA SER A 75 -1.75 3.48 -7.57
C SER A 75 -1.12 2.11 -7.36
N VAL A 76 -0.20 1.67 -8.23
CA VAL A 76 0.52 0.40 -8.09
C VAL A 76 1.12 0.27 -6.67
N PRO A 77 0.99 -0.88 -5.99
CA PRO A 77 1.59 -1.07 -4.68
C PRO A 77 3.10 -0.83 -4.69
N ILE A 78 3.61 -0.06 -3.73
CA ILE A 78 5.05 0.20 -3.56
C ILE A 78 5.44 -0.19 -2.12
N ILE A 79 6.39 -1.12 -2.01
CA ILE A 79 7.06 -1.48 -0.77
C ILE A 79 8.44 -0.83 -0.79
N MET A 80 8.72 0.09 0.12
CA MET A 80 10.01 0.75 0.19
C MET A 80 11.00 -0.05 1.03
N LEU A 81 12.26 -0.12 0.56
CA LEU A 81 13.40 -0.60 1.33
C LEU A 81 14.12 0.60 1.94
N THR A 82 14.39 0.57 3.24
CA THR A 82 15.01 1.70 3.96
C THR A 82 16.17 1.25 4.83
N ALA A 83 17.18 2.10 5.03
CA ALA A 83 18.26 1.82 5.97
C ALA A 83 17.77 1.92 7.44
N LYS A 84 18.41 1.16 8.34
CA LYS A 84 18.13 1.20 9.76
C LYS A 84 18.63 2.52 10.35
N GLY A 85 17.74 3.33 10.92
CA GLY A 85 18.14 4.49 11.73
C GLY A 85 17.44 5.82 11.39
N GLU A 86 16.82 5.95 10.23
CA GLU A 86 16.15 7.19 9.83
C GLU A 86 14.63 7.03 9.92
N GLU A 87 14.10 7.34 11.12
CA GLU A 87 12.66 7.44 11.34
C GLU A 87 12.01 8.42 10.34
N ILE A 88 12.79 9.44 9.95
CA ILE A 88 12.41 10.45 8.96
C ILE A 88 12.17 9.81 7.59
N ASP A 89 13.02 8.89 7.14
CA ASP A 89 12.87 8.24 5.82
C ASP A 89 11.64 7.36 5.75
N ARG A 90 11.29 6.68 6.83
CA ARG A 90 10.08 5.84 6.93
C ARG A 90 8.81 6.68 6.84
N VAL A 91 8.76 7.77 7.60
CA VAL A 91 7.63 8.71 7.58
C VAL A 91 7.56 9.41 6.22
N LEU A 92 8.70 9.85 5.68
CA LEU A 92 8.76 10.51 4.38
C LEU A 92 8.34 9.56 3.24
N GLY A 93 8.82 8.33 3.22
CA GLY A 93 8.44 7.33 2.22
C GLY A 93 6.93 7.05 2.23
N LEU A 94 6.35 6.87 3.40
CA LEU A 94 4.90 6.71 3.55
C LEU A 94 4.15 8.00 3.18
N GLU A 95 4.62 9.18 3.55
CA GLU A 95 3.99 10.46 3.15
C GLU A 95 4.03 10.70 1.64
N LEU A 96 5.06 10.19 0.95
CA LEU A 96 5.19 10.27 -0.51
C LEU A 96 4.34 9.27 -1.27
N GLY A 97 3.73 8.30 -0.61
CA GLY A 97 2.77 7.42 -1.26
C GLY A 97 3.11 5.94 -1.22
N ALA A 98 4.17 5.50 -0.55
CA ALA A 98 4.41 4.07 -0.32
C ALA A 98 3.25 3.42 0.44
N ASP A 99 3.04 2.13 0.19
CA ASP A 99 2.01 1.33 0.86
C ASP A 99 2.58 0.62 2.09
N ASP A 100 3.88 0.31 2.05
CA ASP A 100 4.59 -0.35 3.14
C ASP A 100 6.09 -0.03 3.06
N TYR A 101 6.83 -0.38 4.11
CA TYR A 101 8.28 -0.27 4.13
C TYR A 101 8.93 -1.45 4.87
N ILE A 102 10.16 -1.78 4.49
CA ILE A 102 10.98 -2.81 5.11
C ILE A 102 12.35 -2.22 5.42
N VAL A 103 12.84 -2.46 6.64
CA VAL A 103 14.13 -1.92 7.10
C VAL A 103 15.26 -2.87 6.73
N LYS A 104 16.30 -2.38 6.06
CA LYS A 104 17.55 -3.11 5.81
C LYS A 104 18.39 -3.22 7.12
N PRO A 105 19.02 -4.38 7.44
CA PRO A 105 18.94 -5.64 6.70
C PRO A 105 17.64 -6.38 6.93
N PHE A 106 17.07 -6.95 5.88
CA PHE A 106 15.81 -7.69 5.90
C PHE A 106 16.02 -9.16 5.54
N SER A 107 15.04 -9.98 5.90
CA SER A 107 14.93 -11.34 5.38
C SER A 107 14.16 -11.34 4.05
N PRO A 108 14.65 -12.01 2.98
CA PRO A 108 13.86 -12.18 1.77
C PRO A 108 12.48 -12.81 2.02
N ARG A 109 12.36 -13.68 3.03
CA ARG A 109 11.07 -14.25 3.45
C ARG A 109 10.09 -13.19 3.93
N GLU A 110 10.57 -12.14 4.60
CA GLU A 110 9.74 -11.02 5.02
C GLU A 110 9.18 -10.27 3.81
N VAL A 111 10.03 -9.97 2.82
CA VAL A 111 9.61 -9.32 1.58
C VAL A 111 8.53 -10.14 0.87
N ILE A 112 8.75 -11.44 0.69
CA ILE A 112 7.76 -12.35 0.08
C ILE A 112 6.44 -12.39 0.87
N ALA A 113 6.51 -12.43 2.20
CA ALA A 113 5.30 -12.41 3.02
C ALA A 113 4.48 -11.14 2.80
N ARG A 114 5.14 -9.97 2.65
CA ARG A 114 4.48 -8.69 2.36
C ARG A 114 3.91 -8.63 0.95
N ILE A 115 4.64 -9.13 -0.05
CA ILE A 115 4.14 -9.26 -1.43
C ILE A 115 2.87 -10.13 -1.43
N LYS A 116 2.91 -11.30 -0.81
CA LYS A 116 1.75 -12.19 -0.70
C LYS A 116 0.59 -11.53 0.04
N ALA A 117 0.86 -10.74 1.09
CA ALA A 117 -0.17 -10.03 1.82
C ALA A 117 -0.87 -8.96 0.95
N VAL A 118 -0.14 -8.31 0.04
CA VAL A 118 -0.73 -7.40 -0.94
C VAL A 118 -1.65 -8.16 -1.91
N PHE A 119 -1.21 -9.31 -2.44
CA PHE A 119 -1.98 -10.04 -3.47
C PHE A 119 -3.05 -10.98 -2.92
N ARG A 120 -2.90 -11.55 -1.70
CA ARG A 120 -3.86 -12.50 -1.10
C ARG A 120 -5.28 -11.94 -1.04
N ARG A 121 -5.42 -10.65 -0.77
CA ARG A 121 -6.73 -10.01 -0.61
C ARG A 121 -7.42 -9.68 -1.93
N ILE A 122 -6.67 -9.66 -3.03
CA ILE A 122 -7.23 -9.55 -4.37
C ILE A 122 -8.00 -10.83 -4.74
N HIS A 123 -7.67 -11.98 -4.10
CA HIS A 123 -8.27 -13.28 -4.41
C HIS A 123 -9.20 -13.86 -3.33
N ASP A 124 -9.14 -13.38 -2.07
CA ASP A 124 -9.91 -13.97 -0.94
C ASP A 124 -11.35 -13.42 -0.78
N THR A 125 -12.01 -13.05 -1.85
CA THR A 125 -13.44 -12.69 -1.85
C THR A 125 -14.40 -13.89 -1.71
N GLU A 126 -13.90 -15.11 -1.51
CA GLU A 126 -14.74 -16.33 -1.50
C GLU A 126 -15.30 -16.76 -0.14
N THR A 127 -15.00 -16.12 0.97
CA THR A 127 -15.58 -16.51 2.27
C THR A 127 -16.51 -15.44 2.84
N GLY A 128 -17.73 -15.52 2.40
CA GLY A 128 -19.02 -15.18 2.98
C GLY A 128 -19.21 -14.03 3.97
N GLN A 129 -20.13 -13.11 3.62
CA GLN A 129 -21.05 -12.32 4.45
C GLN A 129 -20.82 -10.82 4.62
N LYS A 130 -19.79 -10.19 4.09
CA LYS A 130 -19.81 -8.72 4.05
C LYS A 130 -20.01 -8.25 2.61
N PRO A 131 -20.86 -7.22 2.37
CA PRO A 131 -20.99 -6.68 1.04
C PRO A 131 -19.63 -6.13 0.60
N SER A 132 -19.09 -6.62 -0.52
CA SER A 132 -17.82 -6.12 -1.06
C SER A 132 -17.88 -4.66 -1.51
N ILE A 133 -19.09 -4.13 -1.65
CA ILE A 133 -19.35 -2.74 -2.02
C ILE A 133 -20.11 -2.04 -0.90
N LEU A 134 -19.53 -0.97 -0.39
CA LEU A 134 -20.18 -0.06 0.55
C LEU A 134 -20.57 1.23 -0.17
N ARG A 135 -21.80 1.70 0.11
CA ARG A 135 -22.35 2.93 -0.48
C ARG A 135 -22.84 3.85 0.61
N PHE A 136 -22.37 5.09 0.54
CA PHE A 136 -22.82 6.21 1.33
C PHE A 136 -23.16 7.37 0.39
N GLU A 137 -23.87 8.36 0.84
CA GLU A 137 -24.16 9.52 0.01
C GLU A 137 -22.86 10.24 -0.38
N GLY A 138 -22.54 10.21 -1.69
CA GLY A 138 -21.28 10.77 -2.22
C GLY A 138 -20.05 9.86 -2.13
N LEU A 139 -20.13 8.66 -1.53
CA LEU A 139 -18.96 7.75 -1.43
C LEU A 139 -19.35 6.31 -1.76
N GLU A 140 -18.68 5.70 -2.72
CA GLU A 140 -18.76 4.27 -3.03
C GLU A 140 -17.37 3.65 -2.87
N ILE A 141 -17.29 2.56 -2.09
CA ILE A 141 -16.05 1.80 -1.84
C ILE A 141 -16.29 0.39 -2.35
N ASN A 142 -15.53 -0.04 -3.34
CA ASN A 142 -15.61 -1.38 -3.91
C ASN A 142 -14.29 -2.12 -3.64
N LEU A 143 -14.35 -3.13 -2.77
CA LEU A 143 -13.19 -3.92 -2.39
C LEU A 143 -12.81 -4.95 -3.45
N ASP A 144 -13.77 -5.43 -4.28
CA ASP A 144 -13.49 -6.46 -5.30
C ASP A 144 -12.55 -5.95 -6.40
N ASN A 145 -12.73 -4.68 -6.79
CA ASN A 145 -11.90 -4.07 -7.82
C ASN A 145 -10.99 -2.95 -7.28
N TYR A 146 -10.87 -2.82 -5.95
CA TYR A 146 -10.07 -1.79 -5.27
C TYR A 146 -10.34 -0.37 -5.78
N GLN A 147 -11.61 -0.07 -6.03
CA GLN A 147 -12.04 1.23 -6.56
C GLN A 147 -12.82 2.02 -5.53
N VAL A 148 -12.51 3.31 -5.43
CA VAL A 148 -13.28 4.28 -4.64
C VAL A 148 -13.82 5.36 -5.57
N LYS A 149 -15.10 5.69 -5.41
CA LYS A 149 -15.72 6.84 -6.07
C LYS A 149 -16.15 7.86 -5.04
N VAL A 150 -15.78 9.09 -5.27
CA VAL A 150 -16.20 10.26 -4.49
C VAL A 150 -17.03 11.15 -5.41
N ASN A 151 -18.27 11.46 -5.04
CA ASN A 151 -19.20 12.23 -5.85
C ASN A 151 -19.32 11.67 -7.30
N ASN A 152 -19.45 10.34 -7.41
CA ASN A 152 -19.52 9.58 -8.67
C ASN A 152 -18.26 9.63 -9.55
N LYS A 153 -17.15 10.20 -9.08
CA LYS A 153 -15.88 10.22 -9.80
C LYS A 153 -14.93 9.20 -9.19
N VAL A 154 -14.29 8.41 -10.04
CA VAL A 154 -13.22 7.49 -9.60
C VAL A 154 -12.04 8.31 -9.12
N VAL A 155 -11.60 8.03 -7.89
CA VAL A 155 -10.43 8.66 -7.28
C VAL A 155 -9.34 7.60 -7.11
N PRO A 156 -8.08 7.89 -7.46
CA PRO A 156 -6.99 6.92 -7.33
C PRO A 156 -6.63 6.68 -5.86
N PHE A 157 -6.84 5.44 -5.42
CA PHE A 157 -6.47 4.93 -4.11
C PHE A 157 -5.46 3.81 -4.26
N THR A 158 -4.48 3.73 -3.36
CA THR A 158 -3.65 2.53 -3.28
C THR A 158 -4.43 1.39 -2.61
N PRO A 159 -4.07 0.11 -2.84
CA PRO A 159 -4.76 -1.01 -2.22
C PRO A 159 -4.89 -0.89 -0.71
N LYS A 160 -3.83 -0.45 0.00
CA LYS A 160 -3.87 -0.27 1.46
C LYS A 160 -4.81 0.83 1.91
N GLU A 161 -4.92 1.90 1.14
CA GLU A 161 -5.88 2.97 1.43
C GLU A 161 -7.33 2.49 1.27
N VAL A 162 -7.62 1.68 0.23
CA VAL A 162 -8.95 1.07 0.03
C VAL A 162 -9.28 0.13 1.19
N GLU A 163 -8.34 -0.74 1.58
CA GLU A 163 -8.52 -1.70 2.68
C GLU A 163 -8.81 -1.00 4.01
N ILE A 164 -8.07 0.06 4.35
CA ILE A 164 -8.29 0.83 5.58
C ILE A 164 -9.66 1.51 5.54
N LEU A 165 -9.97 2.19 4.43
CA LEU A 165 -11.23 2.90 4.28
C LEU A 165 -12.41 1.93 4.37
N TYR A 166 -12.33 0.80 3.65
CA TYR A 166 -13.34 -0.25 3.70
C TYR A 166 -13.49 -0.86 5.10
N LEU A 167 -12.37 -1.15 5.78
CA LEU A 167 -12.39 -1.70 7.13
C LEU A 167 -13.14 -0.79 8.10
N LEU A 168 -12.86 0.50 8.09
CA LEU A 168 -13.51 1.46 8.99
C LEU A 168 -14.95 1.72 8.57
N ALA A 169 -15.22 1.86 7.28
CA ALA A 169 -16.56 2.11 6.74
C ALA A 169 -17.50 0.89 6.86
N SER A 170 -16.97 -0.33 6.95
CA SER A 170 -17.78 -1.52 7.24
C SER A 170 -18.21 -1.65 8.71
N HIS A 171 -17.74 -0.73 9.59
CA HIS A 171 -18.10 -0.67 11.01
C HIS A 171 -18.33 0.80 11.44
N PRO A 172 -19.36 1.47 10.90
CA PRO A 172 -19.60 2.88 11.21
C PRO A 172 -19.79 3.09 12.72
N GLY A 173 -19.23 4.16 13.25
CA GLY A 173 -19.28 4.50 14.68
C GLY A 173 -18.32 3.71 15.58
N GLN A 174 -17.80 2.56 15.11
CA GLN A 174 -16.87 1.76 15.90
C GLN A 174 -15.46 2.37 15.86
N VAL A 175 -14.88 2.62 17.03
CA VAL A 175 -13.49 3.05 17.15
C VAL A 175 -12.57 1.83 17.05
N MET A 176 -11.57 1.91 16.18
CA MET A 176 -10.49 0.93 16.07
C MET A 176 -9.16 1.60 16.43
N ASN A 177 -8.37 0.96 17.29
CA ASN A 177 -7.03 1.45 17.59
C ASN A 177 -6.06 1.11 16.44
N ARG A 178 -4.86 1.74 16.46
CA ARG A 178 -3.86 1.59 15.39
C ARG A 178 -3.42 0.16 15.19
N GLU A 179 -3.22 -0.59 16.28
CA GLU A 179 -2.80 -1.99 16.25
C GLU A 179 -3.89 -2.89 15.64
N GLN A 180 -5.16 -2.63 15.97
CA GLN A 180 -6.29 -3.34 15.36
C GLN A 180 -6.40 -3.10 13.85
N ILE A 181 -6.23 -1.85 13.42
CA ILE A 181 -6.22 -1.51 11.99
C ILE A 181 -5.02 -2.18 11.32
N LEU A 182 -3.83 -2.07 11.92
CA LEU A 182 -2.60 -2.65 11.41
C LEU A 182 -2.72 -4.17 11.24
N SER A 183 -3.13 -4.89 12.29
CA SER A 183 -3.26 -6.35 12.24
C SER A 183 -4.32 -6.82 11.24
N LYS A 184 -5.40 -6.07 11.09
CA LYS A 184 -6.47 -6.39 10.12
C LYS A 184 -6.07 -6.09 8.67
N VAL A 185 -5.24 -5.06 8.43
CA VAL A 185 -4.86 -4.58 7.09
C VAL A 185 -3.50 -5.11 6.64
N TRP A 186 -2.56 -5.40 7.53
CA TRP A 186 -1.24 -5.96 7.20
C TRP A 186 -1.05 -7.40 7.65
N GLY A 187 -1.89 -7.89 8.57
CA GLY A 187 -1.80 -9.22 9.14
C GLY A 187 -1.17 -9.22 10.54
N TYR A 188 -1.37 -10.32 11.26
CA TYR A 188 -0.87 -10.44 12.66
C TYR A 188 0.65 -10.50 12.76
N ASP A 189 1.33 -10.95 11.71
CA ASP A 189 2.78 -11.09 11.66
C ASP A 189 3.49 -9.81 11.17
N TYR A 190 2.77 -8.69 11.16
CA TYR A 190 3.34 -7.41 10.75
C TYR A 190 4.10 -6.76 11.91
N PHE A 191 5.41 -6.58 11.76
CA PHE A 191 6.30 -5.95 12.74
C PHE A 191 6.63 -4.48 12.44
N GLY A 192 5.87 -3.84 11.57
CA GLY A 192 6.06 -2.42 11.23
C GLY A 192 5.46 -1.46 12.28
N ASP A 193 5.77 -0.16 12.12
CA ASP A 193 5.32 0.89 13.02
C ASP A 193 3.81 1.18 12.83
N THR A 194 3.09 1.35 13.93
CA THR A 194 1.67 1.74 13.94
C THR A 194 1.42 3.11 13.31
N ARG A 195 2.43 3.98 13.24
CA ARG A 195 2.36 5.29 12.54
C ARG A 195 2.07 5.18 11.05
N THR A 196 2.32 4.00 10.45
CA THR A 196 1.90 3.69 9.09
C THR A 196 0.40 3.94 8.91
N VAL A 197 -0.41 3.59 9.88
CA VAL A 197 -1.87 3.83 9.87
C VAL A 197 -2.17 5.33 9.79
N ASP A 198 -1.50 6.16 10.59
CA ASP A 198 -1.73 7.61 10.65
C ASP A 198 -1.48 8.27 9.29
N THR A 199 -0.41 7.85 8.62
CA THR A 199 -0.06 8.37 7.30
C THR A 199 -1.09 7.99 6.24
N HIS A 200 -1.56 6.73 6.24
CA HIS A 200 -2.63 6.30 5.33
C HIS A 200 -3.95 7.03 5.62
N ILE A 201 -4.33 7.18 6.88
CA ILE A 201 -5.53 7.96 7.25
C ILE A 201 -5.44 9.41 6.76
N LYS A 202 -4.27 10.06 6.90
CA LYS A 202 -4.03 11.41 6.37
C LYS A 202 -4.27 11.47 4.86
N ARG A 203 -3.71 10.51 4.09
CA ARG A 203 -3.88 10.45 2.64
C ARG A 203 -5.31 10.13 2.21
N ILE A 204 -5.98 9.21 2.90
CA ILE A 204 -7.38 8.91 2.63
C ILE A 204 -8.23 10.15 2.80
N ARG A 205 -8.05 10.91 3.90
CA ARG A 205 -8.78 12.17 4.16
C ARG A 205 -8.60 13.21 3.07
N GLN A 206 -7.41 13.27 2.46
CA GLN A 206 -7.13 14.18 1.34
C GLN A 206 -7.85 13.77 0.04
N LYS A 207 -8.22 12.50 -0.09
CA LYS A 207 -8.83 11.92 -1.29
C LYS A 207 -10.35 11.82 -1.21
N ILE A 208 -10.89 11.56 -0.01
CA ILE A 208 -12.32 11.66 0.24
C ILE A 208 -12.66 13.10 0.62
N ASP A 209 -13.89 13.49 0.38
CA ASP A 209 -14.43 14.76 0.91
C ASP A 209 -14.70 14.57 2.42
N ASN A 210 -13.64 14.68 3.24
CA ASN A 210 -13.74 14.41 4.69
C ASN A 210 -14.53 15.50 5.45
N ASP A 211 -14.82 16.61 4.81
CA ASP A 211 -15.71 17.66 5.33
C ASP A 211 -17.16 17.46 4.86
N SER A 212 -17.44 16.35 4.18
CA SER A 212 -18.80 15.97 3.80
C SER A 212 -19.70 15.88 5.04
N PRO A 213 -20.94 16.38 4.99
CA PRO A 213 -21.89 16.21 6.09
C PRO A 213 -22.40 14.76 6.22
N HIS A 214 -22.16 13.91 5.22
CA HIS A 214 -22.72 12.56 5.13
C HIS A 214 -21.77 11.47 5.59
N TYR A 215 -20.45 11.72 5.61
CA TYR A 215 -19.44 10.74 6.06
C TYR A 215 -18.12 11.41 6.41
N GLY A 216 -17.31 10.71 7.21
CA GLY A 216 -15.94 11.16 7.51
C GLY A 216 -15.13 10.16 8.30
N LEU A 217 -13.81 10.29 8.22
CA LEU A 217 -12.86 9.59 9.07
C LEU A 217 -12.52 10.46 10.27
N ILE A 218 -12.91 10.03 11.46
CA ILE A 218 -12.77 10.81 12.70
C ILE A 218 -11.63 10.25 13.54
N THR A 219 -10.80 11.14 14.09
CA THR A 219 -9.80 10.78 15.10
C THR A 219 -10.43 10.79 16.47
N VAL A 220 -10.30 9.69 17.20
CA VAL A 220 -10.61 9.62 18.62
C VAL A 220 -9.28 9.72 19.37
N TYR A 221 -8.99 10.91 19.91
CA TYR A 221 -7.70 11.24 20.52
C TYR A 221 -7.33 10.23 21.63
N GLY A 222 -6.09 9.76 21.59
CA GLY A 222 -5.58 8.77 22.53
C GLY A 222 -6.07 7.33 22.29
N VAL A 223 -7.00 7.09 21.36
CA VAL A 223 -7.59 5.78 21.10
C VAL A 223 -7.31 5.29 19.69
N GLY A 224 -7.77 5.99 18.64
CA GLY A 224 -7.63 5.54 17.27
C GLY A 224 -8.53 6.28 16.28
N TYR A 225 -9.14 5.54 15.37
CA TYR A 225 -9.94 6.08 14.28
C TYR A 225 -11.28 5.38 14.16
N LYS A 226 -12.28 6.10 13.66
CA LYS A 226 -13.59 5.58 13.28
C LYS A 226 -14.07 6.21 11.98
N PHE A 227 -14.97 5.53 11.30
CA PHE A 227 -15.75 6.09 10.21
C PHE A 227 -17.13 6.47 10.76
N GLU A 228 -17.58 7.67 10.44
CA GLU A 228 -18.94 8.11 10.71
C GLU A 228 -19.67 8.29 9.37
N ALA A 229 -20.95 7.90 9.35
CA ALA A 229 -21.86 8.16 8.27
C ALA A 229 -23.22 8.53 8.88
N SER A 230 -23.88 9.51 8.30
CA SER A 230 -25.23 9.97 8.64
C SER A 230 -26.27 9.38 7.68
#